data_32611181aefb1131697366a54a92ac5b
#
_entry.id   32611181aefb1131697366a54a92ac5b
#
_cell.length_a   1.000
_cell.length_b   1.000
_cell.length_c   1.000
_cell.angle_alpha   90.00
_cell.angle_beta   90.00
_cell.angle_gamma   90.00
#
_symmetry.space_group_name_H-M   'P 1'
#
loop_
_entity.id
_entity.type
_entity.pdbx_description
1 polymer ?
#
loop_
_entity_poly.entity_id
_entity_poly.type
_entity_poly.pdbx_seq_one_letter_code
_entity_poly.pdbx_strand_id
1 'polypeptide(L)'
;MKMKKLLSSILAVVMLAGLLAGCGSQGKDSQSAQKDADSGDLKEFKMTYVTWVGCAPLFIAEEKGFFEKYGIKPELILNEDESQGASLIYSNSIQAASCVMDKVVLNYANGTGQKIALIFDESNGGDGIIASADIKTVEDLKGKKVGIDKASTEYFFLNAILKDHNMSMDDLIISDMDASSAGTSFIAGELDAAVVWEPWLTNASQREGGHVLVSSKEYPRIIMDSLTVSKAFYEENPECVEALKNAWCDAIDYYKENPEESIEIMAKGLDLTVEDMKGMLPGVTFMGREENEDFFNKDSENSVYDVAQDMADFWEEIGSISEGLDISGLFE
;
A
#
# COMPACT_ATOMS: atom_id res chain seq x y z
N MET A 1 12.38 43.04 -42.70
CA MET A 1 13.44 44.07 -42.78
C MET A 1 14.52 43.73 -41.75
N LYS A 2 15.68 43.35 -42.27
CA LYS A 2 17.05 43.48 -41.76
C LYS A 2 17.32 43.00 -40.31
N MET A 3 17.90 41.80 -40.03
CA MET A 3 19.30 41.42 -40.31
C MET A 3 20.35 42.22 -39.53
N LYS A 4 21.11 41.53 -38.67
CA LYS A 4 22.58 41.44 -38.60
C LYS A 4 22.97 40.93 -37.20
N LYS A 5 23.56 39.73 -37.02
CA LYS A 5 24.96 39.31 -37.28
C LYS A 5 25.98 40.14 -36.50
N LEU A 6 26.78 39.54 -35.63
CA LEU A 6 28.13 38.99 -35.81
C LEU A 6 28.70 38.66 -34.39
N LEU A 7 29.22 37.46 -34.17
CA LEU A 7 30.64 37.06 -34.26
C LEU A 7 31.56 37.82 -33.27
N SER A 8 32.41 37.24 -32.48
CA SER A 8 33.54 36.31 -32.71
C SER A 8 34.30 36.26 -31.38
N SER A 9 34.86 35.30 -30.90
CA SER A 9 35.98 34.40 -31.17
C SER A 9 37.07 34.48 -30.11
N ILE A 10 37.50 33.30 -29.64
CA ILE A 10 38.89 32.80 -29.57
C ILE A 10 39.78 33.29 -28.43
N LEU A 11 40.31 32.39 -27.63
CA LEU A 11 41.70 31.86 -27.53
C LEU A 11 41.93 31.32 -26.12
N ALA A 12 42.05 30.10 -25.85
CA ALA A 12 43.11 29.11 -26.09
C ALA A 12 44.37 29.30 -25.20
N VAL A 13 44.68 28.22 -24.45
CA VAL A 13 45.97 27.57 -24.21
C VAL A 13 46.92 28.19 -23.15
N VAL A 14 47.33 27.39 -22.15
CA VAL A 14 48.67 26.80 -21.94
C VAL A 14 48.76 26.17 -20.55
N MET A 15 48.85 24.87 -20.49
CA MET A 15 49.83 23.96 -19.90
C MET A 15 51.00 24.59 -19.05
N LEU A 16 51.30 24.01 -17.86
CA LEU A 16 52.47 23.18 -17.63
C LEU A 16 52.63 22.77 -16.14
N ALA A 17 52.67 21.54 -15.95
CA ALA A 17 53.47 20.65 -15.12
C ALA A 17 54.35 21.24 -13.98
N GLY A 18 54.30 20.56 -12.84
CA GLY A 18 55.26 20.67 -11.73
C GLY A 18 55.12 19.52 -10.78
N LEU A 19 55.83 18.42 -11.05
CA LEU A 19 56.14 17.35 -10.08
C LEU A 19 57.14 17.91 -9.05
N LEU A 20 56.96 17.57 -7.76
CA LEU A 20 58.06 17.10 -6.93
C LEU A 20 57.58 16.55 -5.58
N ALA A 21 58.20 15.47 -5.22
CA ALA A 21 57.99 14.58 -4.10
C ALA A 21 58.31 15.20 -2.72
N GLY A 22 57.66 14.67 -1.69
CA GLY A 22 58.03 14.85 -0.31
C GLY A 22 57.43 13.75 0.56
N CYS A 23 58.25 12.74 0.89
CA CYS A 23 57.95 11.72 1.91
C CYS A 23 57.92 12.30 3.31
N GLY A 24 57.04 11.78 4.18
CA GLY A 24 57.19 11.95 5.63
C GLY A 24 56.02 11.51 6.50
N SER A 25 56.10 10.25 6.99
CA SER A 25 55.74 9.77 8.34
C SER A 25 54.30 9.77 8.86
N GLN A 26 53.79 8.57 8.96
CA GLN A 26 52.97 7.94 10.04
C GLN A 26 52.17 8.82 11.01
N GLY A 27 50.83 8.70 10.91
CA GLY A 27 49.87 8.90 11.99
C GLY A 27 48.67 8.00 11.70
N LYS A 28 48.51 6.96 12.51
CA LYS A 28 47.31 6.10 12.50
C LYS A 28 46.13 6.87 13.08
N ASP A 29 45.17 7.22 12.30
CA ASP A 29 43.84 7.49 12.77
C ASP A 29 42.87 6.73 11.86
N SER A 30 42.09 5.86 12.51
CA SER A 30 41.04 5.05 11.89
C SER A 30 39.88 5.97 11.57
N GLN A 31 39.82 6.49 10.36
CA GLN A 31 38.60 7.02 9.80
C GLN A 31 37.89 5.89 9.05
N SER A 32 36.71 5.54 9.57
CA SER A 32 35.74 4.74 8.86
C SER A 32 35.52 5.39 7.50
N ALA A 33 35.91 4.67 6.46
CA ALA A 33 35.58 5.03 5.09
C ALA A 33 34.07 4.92 4.93
N GLN A 34 33.40 6.06 5.00
CA GLN A 34 32.10 6.23 4.38
C GLN A 34 32.35 6.06 2.88
N LYS A 35 31.93 4.92 2.33
CA LYS A 35 31.88 4.73 0.90
C LYS A 35 30.88 5.77 0.38
N ASP A 36 31.36 6.80 -0.30
CA ASP A 36 30.53 7.57 -1.20
C ASP A 36 29.86 6.57 -2.15
N ALA A 37 28.51 6.53 -2.10
CA ALA A 37 27.74 5.77 -3.06
C ALA A 37 28.13 6.28 -4.44
N ASP A 38 28.65 5.38 -5.26
CA ASP A 38 28.86 5.60 -6.69
C ASP A 38 27.54 6.10 -7.26
N SER A 39 27.53 7.28 -7.88
CA SER A 39 26.34 7.84 -8.53
C SER A 39 26.09 7.08 -9.85
N GLY A 40 25.81 5.80 -9.75
CA GLY A 40 25.20 5.03 -10.83
C GLY A 40 23.81 5.63 -11.11
N ASP A 41 23.38 5.59 -12.37
CA ASP A 41 22.04 6.02 -12.74
C ASP A 41 21.01 5.23 -11.94
N LEU A 42 20.20 5.94 -11.14
CA LEU A 42 19.10 5.34 -10.37
C LEU A 42 18.10 4.70 -11.34
N LYS A 43 17.60 3.53 -10.99
CA LYS A 43 16.57 2.87 -11.78
C LYS A 43 15.21 3.54 -11.50
N GLU A 44 14.73 4.30 -12.49
CA GLU A 44 13.43 4.98 -12.40
C GLU A 44 12.31 4.07 -12.92
N PHE A 45 11.18 4.08 -12.21
CA PHE A 45 9.95 3.37 -12.58
C PHE A 45 8.75 3.98 -11.83
N LYS A 46 7.53 3.60 -12.22
CA LYS A 46 6.29 4.14 -11.64
C LYS A 46 5.67 3.18 -10.65
N MET A 47 5.23 3.73 -9.51
CA MET A 47 4.51 3.02 -8.47
C MET A 47 3.27 3.80 -8.06
N THR A 48 2.11 3.14 -8.03
CA THR A 48 0.88 3.74 -7.51
C THR A 48 0.65 3.39 -6.05
N TYR A 49 -0.03 4.31 -5.36
CA TYR A 49 -0.52 4.15 -4.00
C TYR A 49 -1.92 4.74 -3.88
N VAL A 50 -2.64 4.41 -2.82
CA VAL A 50 -3.97 4.96 -2.45
C VAL A 50 -3.85 5.78 -1.17
N THR A 51 -4.86 6.61 -0.87
CA THR A 51 -4.93 7.38 0.39
C THR A 51 -5.32 6.46 1.55
N TRP A 52 -4.48 5.48 1.82
CA TRP A 52 -4.57 4.57 2.95
C TRP A 52 -3.37 4.77 3.87
N VAL A 53 -3.60 4.81 5.18
CA VAL A 53 -2.53 5.04 6.17
C VAL A 53 -1.44 3.97 6.12
N GLY A 54 -1.77 2.75 5.69
CA GLY A 54 -0.84 1.64 5.50
C GLY A 54 0.22 1.91 4.42
N CYS A 55 -0.08 2.76 3.42
CA CYS A 55 0.89 3.16 2.39
C CYS A 55 1.86 4.26 2.86
N ALA A 56 1.57 4.93 3.97
CA ALA A 56 2.28 6.13 4.39
C ALA A 56 3.81 5.95 4.61
N PRO A 57 4.33 4.78 5.07
CA PRO A 57 5.77 4.57 5.18
C PRO A 57 6.56 4.67 3.87
N LEU A 58 5.89 4.60 2.69
CA LEU A 58 6.53 4.88 1.40
C LEU A 58 7.14 6.30 1.36
N PHE A 59 6.49 7.27 2.02
CA PHE A 59 6.99 8.64 2.11
C PHE A 59 8.17 8.78 3.06
N ILE A 60 8.29 7.91 4.06
CA ILE A 60 9.51 7.81 4.87
C ILE A 60 10.64 7.30 4.00
N ALA A 61 10.41 6.25 3.19
CA ALA A 61 11.42 5.73 2.29
C ALA A 61 11.90 6.79 1.29
N GLU A 62 10.99 7.62 0.75
CA GLU A 62 11.31 8.73 -0.15
C GLU A 62 12.09 9.84 0.58
N GLU A 63 11.54 10.41 1.66
CA GLU A 63 12.13 11.55 2.38
C GLU A 63 13.51 11.24 3.01
N LYS A 64 13.72 9.97 3.43
CA LYS A 64 14.98 9.52 4.04
C LYS A 64 15.98 8.96 3.03
N GLY A 65 15.63 8.93 1.74
CA GLY A 65 16.51 8.45 0.68
C GLY A 65 16.76 6.94 0.73
N PHE A 66 15.81 6.15 1.27
CA PHE A 66 15.97 4.69 1.31
C PHE A 66 15.82 4.07 -0.07
N PHE A 67 15.05 4.67 -0.97
CA PHE A 67 14.99 4.23 -2.35
C PHE A 67 16.35 4.41 -3.05
N GLU A 68 16.94 5.59 -2.94
CA GLU A 68 18.25 5.89 -3.52
C GLU A 68 19.38 5.06 -2.91
N LYS A 69 19.28 4.75 -1.60
CA LYS A 69 20.22 3.85 -0.90
C LYS A 69 20.32 2.49 -1.60
N TYR A 70 19.24 2.02 -2.17
CA TYR A 70 19.16 0.74 -2.88
C TYR A 70 19.21 0.90 -4.40
N GLY A 71 19.54 2.06 -4.93
CA GLY A 71 19.77 2.30 -6.36
C GLY A 71 18.49 2.44 -7.18
N ILE A 72 17.36 2.69 -6.56
CA ILE A 72 16.06 2.87 -7.23
C ILE A 72 15.49 4.26 -6.98
N LYS A 73 14.56 4.68 -7.83
CA LYS A 73 13.80 5.92 -7.69
C LYS A 73 12.39 5.72 -8.24
N PRO A 74 11.46 5.20 -7.45
CA PRO A 74 10.08 5.10 -7.86
C PRO A 74 9.44 6.49 -7.94
N GLU A 75 8.67 6.75 -9.00
CA GLU A 75 7.73 7.86 -9.08
C GLU A 75 6.44 7.43 -8.37
N LEU A 76 6.17 7.95 -7.17
CA LEU A 76 4.96 7.65 -6.42
C LEU A 76 3.78 8.43 -6.99
N ILE A 77 2.72 7.73 -7.41
CA ILE A 77 1.54 8.28 -8.10
C ILE A 77 0.29 7.88 -7.33
N LEU A 78 -0.48 8.88 -6.86
CA LEU A 78 -1.78 8.63 -6.25
C LEU A 78 -2.76 8.09 -7.32
N ASN A 79 -3.40 6.97 -7.01
CA ASN A 79 -4.41 6.36 -7.86
C ASN A 79 -5.50 5.69 -7.01
N GLU A 80 -6.61 6.38 -6.81
CA GLU A 80 -7.75 5.89 -6.02
C GLU A 80 -8.65 4.91 -6.82
N ASP A 81 -8.40 4.74 -8.12
CA ASP A 81 -9.13 3.78 -8.95
C ASP A 81 -8.35 2.47 -9.07
N GLU A 82 -8.62 1.53 -8.17
CA GLU A 82 -7.95 0.22 -8.14
C GLU A 82 -8.18 -0.59 -9.42
N SER A 83 -9.33 -0.44 -10.07
CA SER A 83 -9.63 -1.13 -11.32
C SER A 83 -8.74 -0.64 -12.46
N GLN A 84 -8.47 0.66 -12.49
CA GLN A 84 -7.50 1.26 -13.40
C GLN A 84 -6.08 0.81 -13.06
N GLY A 85 -5.73 0.73 -11.76
CA GLY A 85 -4.45 0.23 -11.26
C GLY A 85 -4.11 -1.15 -11.82
N ALA A 86 -5.04 -2.10 -11.76
CA ALA A 86 -4.86 -3.44 -12.34
C ALA A 86 -4.55 -3.42 -13.85
N SER A 87 -5.25 -2.57 -14.60
CA SER A 87 -5.03 -2.40 -16.05
C SER A 87 -3.66 -1.79 -16.36
N LEU A 88 -3.20 -0.84 -15.54
CA LEU A 88 -1.89 -0.19 -15.68
C LEU A 88 -0.75 -1.17 -15.37
N ILE A 89 -0.89 -2.02 -14.34
CA ILE A 89 0.04 -3.10 -14.00
C ILE A 89 0.10 -4.13 -15.16
N TYR A 90 -1.05 -4.58 -15.64
CA TYR A 90 -1.13 -5.55 -16.74
C TYR A 90 -0.41 -5.05 -18.01
N SER A 91 -0.61 -3.78 -18.35
CA SER A 91 0.05 -3.15 -19.50
C SER A 91 1.51 -2.76 -19.25
N ASN A 92 2.04 -2.99 -18.04
CA ASN A 92 3.34 -2.51 -17.57
C ASN A 92 3.53 -0.98 -17.72
N SER A 93 2.43 -0.22 -17.73
CA SER A 93 2.45 1.25 -17.73
C SER A 93 2.85 1.83 -16.38
N ILE A 94 2.58 1.07 -15.30
CA ILE A 94 3.20 1.18 -13.97
C ILE A 94 3.85 -0.17 -13.63
N GLN A 95 4.90 -0.15 -12.84
CA GLN A 95 5.70 -1.33 -12.52
C GLN A 95 5.36 -1.92 -11.16
N ALA A 96 4.94 -1.08 -10.24
CA ALA A 96 4.57 -1.45 -8.87
C ALA A 96 3.30 -0.73 -8.41
N ALA A 97 2.61 -1.28 -7.43
CA ALA A 97 1.43 -0.68 -6.81
C ALA A 97 1.27 -1.14 -5.36
N SER A 98 0.68 -0.30 -4.53
CA SER A 98 -0.03 -0.76 -3.35
C SER A 98 -1.39 -1.29 -3.79
N CYS A 99 -1.75 -2.48 -3.32
CA CYS A 99 -3.03 -3.09 -3.64
C CYS A 99 -3.44 -4.07 -2.55
N VAL A 100 -4.73 -4.09 -2.20
CA VAL A 100 -5.24 -5.05 -1.22
C VAL A 100 -5.15 -6.46 -1.79
N MET A 101 -4.74 -7.40 -0.96
CA MET A 101 -4.36 -8.74 -1.39
C MET A 101 -5.53 -9.52 -2.03
N ASP A 102 -6.76 -9.37 -1.53
CA ASP A 102 -7.95 -10.01 -2.12
C ASP A 102 -8.20 -9.57 -3.57
N LYS A 103 -7.95 -8.27 -3.86
CA LYS A 103 -8.01 -7.73 -5.23
C LYS A 103 -6.90 -8.26 -6.12
N VAL A 104 -5.70 -8.43 -5.56
CA VAL A 104 -4.58 -9.02 -6.31
C VAL A 104 -4.92 -10.45 -6.73
N VAL A 105 -5.51 -11.25 -5.82
CA VAL A 105 -6.00 -12.61 -6.12
C VAL A 105 -7.06 -12.58 -7.23
N LEU A 106 -8.06 -11.71 -7.11
CA LEU A 106 -9.12 -11.55 -8.11
C LEU A 106 -8.55 -11.14 -9.48
N ASN A 107 -7.65 -10.16 -9.50
CA ASN A 107 -7.01 -9.68 -10.73
C ASN A 107 -6.12 -10.75 -11.36
N TYR A 108 -5.40 -11.51 -10.55
CA TYR A 108 -4.57 -12.62 -11.01
C TYR A 108 -5.42 -13.70 -11.68
N ALA A 109 -6.56 -14.07 -11.08
CA ALA A 109 -7.52 -15.00 -11.68
C ALA A 109 -8.03 -14.53 -13.05
N ASN A 110 -8.15 -13.21 -13.23
CA ASN A 110 -8.51 -12.57 -14.49
C ASN A 110 -7.33 -12.37 -15.47
N GLY A 111 -6.16 -12.94 -15.15
CA GLY A 111 -5.02 -13.02 -16.05
C GLY A 111 -4.11 -11.79 -16.08
N THR A 112 -4.16 -10.91 -15.08
CA THR A 112 -3.30 -9.72 -15.03
C THR A 112 -1.81 -10.03 -14.82
N GLY A 113 -1.48 -11.24 -14.30
CA GLY A 113 -0.10 -11.67 -14.08
C GLY A 113 0.64 -10.86 -13.02
N GLN A 114 -0.08 -10.23 -12.09
CA GLN A 114 0.51 -9.54 -10.94
C GLN A 114 1.26 -10.49 -10.02
N LYS A 115 2.28 -9.97 -9.34
CA LYS A 115 3.04 -10.69 -8.31
C LYS A 115 2.96 -9.92 -7.00
N ILE A 116 2.82 -10.63 -5.88
CA ILE A 116 2.93 -10.07 -4.54
C ILE A 116 4.37 -10.19 -4.09
N ALA A 117 5.03 -9.05 -3.86
CA ALA A 117 6.44 -9.01 -3.48
C ALA A 117 6.64 -8.89 -1.97
N LEU A 118 5.70 -8.23 -1.25
CA LEU A 118 5.79 -7.95 0.17
C LEU A 118 4.39 -7.55 0.67
N ILE A 119 4.12 -7.73 1.95
CA ILE A 119 2.95 -7.19 2.61
C ILE A 119 3.35 -5.91 3.36
N PHE A 120 2.62 -4.84 3.10
CA PHE A 120 2.82 -3.55 3.74
C PHE A 120 2.26 -3.51 5.15
N ASP A 121 1.01 -3.94 5.28
CA ASP A 121 0.28 -3.85 6.52
C ASP A 121 -0.93 -4.80 6.57
N GLU A 122 -1.49 -4.88 7.75
CA GLU A 122 -2.76 -5.50 8.06
C GLU A 122 -3.68 -4.44 8.63
N SER A 123 -4.91 -4.33 8.12
CA SER A 123 -5.94 -3.53 8.75
C SER A 123 -6.33 -4.15 10.09
N ASN A 124 -6.14 -3.39 11.16
CA ASN A 124 -6.39 -3.79 12.55
C ASN A 124 -7.36 -2.82 13.23
N GLY A 125 -8.51 -2.63 12.60
CA GLY A 125 -9.55 -1.71 13.04
C GLY A 125 -9.69 -0.47 12.15
N GLY A 126 -8.93 -0.37 11.06
CA GLY A 126 -9.02 0.72 10.09
C GLY A 126 -10.19 0.58 9.10
N ASP A 127 -10.74 -0.63 8.97
CA ASP A 127 -11.95 -0.93 8.22
C ASP A 127 -13.06 -1.39 9.17
N GLY A 128 -14.31 -1.10 8.82
CA GLY A 128 -15.41 -1.52 9.68
C GLY A 128 -16.80 -1.26 9.12
N ILE A 129 -17.76 -1.84 9.81
CA ILE A 129 -19.18 -1.58 9.65
C ILE A 129 -19.58 -0.53 10.67
N ILE A 130 -19.94 0.66 10.19
CA ILE A 130 -20.58 1.69 11.01
C ILE A 130 -22.10 1.51 10.95
N ALA A 131 -22.77 1.59 12.09
CA ALA A 131 -24.21 1.35 12.20
C ALA A 131 -24.93 2.37 13.08
N SER A 132 -26.23 2.54 12.85
CA SER A 132 -27.10 3.36 13.69
C SER A 132 -27.39 2.72 15.04
N ALA A 133 -27.80 3.53 16.02
CA ALA A 133 -27.90 3.15 17.43
C ALA A 133 -28.84 1.95 17.72
N ASP A 134 -29.78 1.64 16.85
CA ASP A 134 -30.72 0.53 16.99
C ASP A 134 -30.16 -0.83 16.49
N ILE A 135 -29.08 -0.82 15.73
CA ILE A 135 -28.36 -2.01 15.26
C ILE A 135 -27.26 -2.33 16.28
N LYS A 136 -27.35 -3.47 16.95
CA LYS A 136 -26.42 -3.84 18.03
C LYS A 136 -25.61 -5.08 17.72
N THR A 137 -26.08 -5.91 16.81
CA THR A 137 -25.43 -7.13 16.36
C THR A 137 -25.43 -7.19 14.83
N VAL A 138 -24.63 -8.09 14.28
CA VAL A 138 -24.60 -8.31 12.81
C VAL A 138 -25.97 -8.77 12.30
N GLU A 139 -26.68 -9.57 13.10
CA GLU A 139 -28.01 -10.08 12.73
C GLU A 139 -29.06 -8.96 12.63
N ASP A 140 -28.88 -7.85 13.36
CA ASP A 140 -29.76 -6.67 13.25
C ASP A 140 -29.64 -5.94 11.91
N LEU A 141 -28.61 -6.26 11.11
CA LEU A 141 -28.45 -5.74 9.73
C LEU A 141 -29.51 -6.32 8.78
N LYS A 142 -30.19 -7.40 9.14
CA LYS A 142 -31.21 -8.04 8.28
C LYS A 142 -32.30 -7.06 7.87
N GLY A 143 -32.47 -6.88 6.54
CA GLY A 143 -33.43 -5.94 5.97
C GLY A 143 -33.05 -4.47 6.09
N LYS A 144 -31.85 -4.14 6.58
CA LYS A 144 -31.33 -2.78 6.71
C LYS A 144 -30.68 -2.31 5.40
N LYS A 145 -30.66 -0.99 5.22
CA LYS A 145 -30.03 -0.33 4.09
C LYS A 145 -28.56 -0.09 4.37
N VAL A 146 -27.67 -0.79 3.68
CA VAL A 146 -26.22 -0.78 3.87
C VAL A 146 -25.54 -0.16 2.65
N GLY A 147 -24.73 0.88 2.86
CA GLY A 147 -23.89 1.49 1.84
C GLY A 147 -22.56 0.75 1.72
N ILE A 148 -22.20 0.36 0.50
CA ILE A 148 -20.96 -0.37 0.22
C ILE A 148 -20.68 -0.37 -1.28
N ASP A 149 -19.41 -0.34 -1.67
CA ASP A 149 -18.99 -0.60 -3.05
C ASP A 149 -18.88 -2.11 -3.29
N LYS A 150 -19.68 -2.63 -4.21
CA LYS A 150 -19.67 -4.06 -4.56
C LYS A 150 -18.39 -4.53 -5.24
N ALA A 151 -17.59 -3.60 -5.75
CA ALA A 151 -16.31 -3.91 -6.37
C ALA A 151 -15.13 -3.74 -5.40
N SER A 152 -15.38 -3.44 -4.12
CA SER A 152 -14.34 -3.15 -3.12
C SER A 152 -13.98 -4.34 -2.24
N THR A 153 -12.88 -4.22 -1.51
CA THR A 153 -12.46 -5.13 -0.44
C THR A 153 -13.48 -5.19 0.70
N GLU A 154 -14.23 -4.10 0.94
CA GLU A 154 -15.30 -4.08 1.95
C GLU A 154 -16.41 -5.07 1.60
N TYR A 155 -16.64 -5.33 0.32
CA TYR A 155 -17.60 -6.36 -0.11
C TYR A 155 -17.13 -7.76 0.31
N PHE A 156 -15.83 -8.06 0.15
CA PHE A 156 -15.22 -9.27 0.67
C PHE A 156 -15.32 -9.33 2.20
N PHE A 157 -14.94 -8.26 2.90
CA PHE A 157 -15.00 -8.14 4.35
C PHE A 157 -16.42 -8.35 4.89
N LEU A 158 -17.43 -7.65 4.34
CA LEU A 158 -18.81 -7.81 4.76
C LEU A 158 -19.33 -9.24 4.54
N ASN A 159 -19.01 -9.85 3.40
CA ASN A 159 -19.44 -11.24 3.14
C ASN A 159 -18.87 -12.22 4.17
N ALA A 160 -17.59 -12.08 4.53
CA ALA A 160 -16.96 -12.94 5.53
C ALA A 160 -17.65 -12.80 6.89
N ILE A 161 -17.95 -11.57 7.31
CA ILE A 161 -18.68 -11.30 8.57
C ILE A 161 -20.09 -11.90 8.52
N LEU A 162 -20.83 -11.67 7.44
CA LEU A 162 -22.20 -12.20 7.31
C LEU A 162 -22.22 -13.73 7.34
N LYS A 163 -21.25 -14.37 6.69
CA LYS A 163 -21.12 -15.83 6.68
C LYS A 163 -20.90 -16.41 8.08
N ASP A 164 -20.04 -15.79 8.89
CA ASP A 164 -19.82 -16.16 10.28
C ASP A 164 -21.09 -16.09 11.13
N HIS A 165 -21.99 -15.16 10.77
CA HIS A 165 -23.28 -14.97 11.43
C HIS A 165 -24.44 -15.72 10.72
N ASN A 166 -24.14 -16.67 9.82
CA ASN A 166 -25.13 -17.44 9.04
C ASN A 166 -26.10 -16.53 8.24
N MET A 167 -25.57 -15.42 7.75
CA MET A 167 -26.27 -14.45 6.90
C MET A 167 -25.60 -14.38 5.53
N SER A 168 -26.25 -13.69 4.61
CA SER A 168 -25.73 -13.42 3.27
C SER A 168 -26.08 -12.00 2.83
N MET A 169 -25.47 -11.56 1.72
CA MET A 169 -25.77 -10.25 1.13
C MET A 169 -27.25 -10.08 0.73
N ASP A 170 -27.96 -11.18 0.46
CA ASP A 170 -29.40 -11.18 0.15
C ASP A 170 -30.27 -10.82 1.35
N ASP A 171 -29.74 -10.91 2.57
CA ASP A 171 -30.43 -10.48 3.78
C ASP A 171 -30.42 -8.94 3.95
N LEU A 172 -29.64 -8.20 3.15
CA LEU A 172 -29.44 -6.77 3.24
C LEU A 172 -30.09 -6.02 2.07
N ILE A 173 -30.34 -4.72 2.26
CA ILE A 173 -30.70 -3.80 1.17
C ILE A 173 -29.43 -3.02 0.81
N ILE A 174 -28.70 -3.50 -0.20
CA ILE A 174 -27.41 -2.89 -0.60
C ILE A 174 -27.65 -1.62 -1.41
N SER A 175 -26.99 -0.55 -0.97
CA SER A 175 -26.81 0.69 -1.73
C SER A 175 -25.38 0.75 -2.25
N ASP A 176 -25.21 0.51 -3.55
CA ASP A 176 -23.92 0.46 -4.22
C ASP A 176 -23.34 1.86 -4.38
N MET A 177 -22.25 2.15 -3.66
CA MET A 177 -21.56 3.43 -3.64
C MET A 177 -20.18 3.32 -3.00
N ASP A 178 -19.24 4.20 -3.37
CA ASP A 178 -17.91 4.27 -2.78
C ASP A 178 -17.93 4.63 -1.28
N ALA A 179 -16.82 4.35 -0.56
CA ALA A 179 -16.73 4.53 0.89
C ALA A 179 -16.97 5.97 1.36
N SER A 180 -16.49 6.96 0.60
CA SER A 180 -16.73 8.38 0.89
C SER A 180 -18.20 8.72 0.85
N SER A 181 -18.88 8.28 -0.22
CA SER A 181 -20.33 8.45 -0.41
C SER A 181 -21.13 7.68 0.64
N ALA A 182 -20.72 6.46 0.99
CA ALA A 182 -21.37 5.63 2.00
C ALA A 182 -21.25 6.26 3.40
N GLY A 183 -20.07 6.72 3.80
CA GLY A 183 -19.85 7.43 5.06
C GLY A 183 -20.67 8.71 5.15
N THR A 184 -20.69 9.52 4.08
CA THR A 184 -21.45 10.76 4.02
C THR A 184 -22.96 10.52 4.09
N SER A 185 -23.48 9.53 3.34
CA SER A 185 -24.90 9.15 3.34
C SER A 185 -25.33 8.57 4.69
N PHE A 186 -24.44 7.84 5.36
CA PHE A 186 -24.68 7.38 6.72
C PHE A 186 -24.79 8.57 7.69
N ILE A 187 -23.87 9.53 7.64
CA ILE A 187 -23.92 10.75 8.46
C ILE A 187 -25.22 11.53 8.22
N ALA A 188 -25.68 11.62 6.97
CA ALA A 188 -26.94 12.28 6.60
C ALA A 188 -28.20 11.51 7.08
N GLY A 189 -28.06 10.26 7.56
CA GLY A 189 -29.18 9.43 7.99
C GLY A 189 -29.94 8.75 6.85
N GLU A 190 -29.35 8.67 5.67
CA GLU A 190 -29.93 8.04 4.47
C GLU A 190 -29.69 6.52 4.43
N LEU A 191 -28.76 6.04 5.27
CA LEU A 191 -28.38 4.64 5.46
C LEU A 191 -28.51 4.23 6.91
N ASP A 192 -28.84 2.96 7.15
CA ASP A 192 -28.86 2.31 8.46
C ASP A 192 -27.45 1.91 8.91
N ALA A 193 -26.61 1.49 7.95
CA ALA A 193 -25.21 1.14 8.15
C ALA A 193 -24.40 1.45 6.89
N ALA A 194 -23.06 1.49 7.03
CA ALA A 194 -22.12 1.59 5.92
C ALA A 194 -20.87 0.76 6.23
N VAL A 195 -20.25 0.21 5.19
CA VAL A 195 -18.94 -0.48 5.31
C VAL A 195 -17.90 0.42 4.66
N VAL A 196 -16.95 0.85 5.46
CA VAL A 196 -16.02 1.91 5.09
C VAL A 196 -14.69 1.73 5.83
N TRP A 197 -13.64 2.40 5.32
CA TRP A 197 -12.33 2.49 5.97
C TRP A 197 -12.00 3.89 6.44
N GLU A 198 -10.84 4.08 7.09
CA GLU A 198 -10.35 5.37 7.53
C GLU A 198 -9.94 6.28 6.34
N PRO A 199 -10.27 7.59 6.35
CA PRO A 199 -10.84 8.35 7.49
C PRO A 199 -12.39 8.32 7.60
N TRP A 200 -13.07 7.64 6.70
CA TRP A 200 -14.54 7.63 6.63
C TRP A 200 -15.15 6.95 7.84
N LEU A 201 -14.51 5.90 8.38
CA LEU A 201 -14.97 5.16 9.56
C LEU A 201 -15.02 6.08 10.79
N THR A 202 -13.93 6.76 11.09
CA THR A 202 -13.87 7.73 12.20
C THR A 202 -14.87 8.87 11.99
N ASN A 203 -14.93 9.47 10.79
CA ASN A 203 -15.85 10.56 10.50
C ASN A 203 -17.32 10.14 10.66
N ALA A 204 -17.69 8.97 10.15
CA ALA A 204 -19.04 8.44 10.24
C ALA A 204 -19.43 8.07 11.69
N SER A 205 -18.48 7.64 12.51
CA SER A 205 -18.71 7.30 13.93
C SER A 205 -19.10 8.51 14.78
N GLN A 206 -18.81 9.73 14.32
CA GLN A 206 -19.17 10.98 15.01
C GLN A 206 -20.66 11.35 14.86
N ARG A 207 -21.41 10.69 13.97
CA ARG A 207 -22.87 10.88 13.88
C ARG A 207 -23.51 10.54 15.22
N GLU A 208 -24.47 11.37 15.67
CA GLU A 208 -25.25 11.08 16.89
C GLU A 208 -25.92 9.69 16.77
N GLY A 209 -25.57 8.78 17.71
CA GLY A 209 -26.03 7.41 17.72
C GLY A 209 -25.31 6.48 16.73
N GLY A 210 -24.35 6.98 15.95
CA GLY A 210 -23.47 6.14 15.14
C GLY A 210 -22.43 5.42 16.00
N HIS A 211 -22.07 4.18 15.63
CA HIS A 211 -21.01 3.43 16.30
C HIS A 211 -20.44 2.39 15.35
N VAL A 212 -19.18 2.01 15.57
CA VAL A 212 -18.56 0.87 14.88
C VAL A 212 -19.20 -0.40 15.42
N LEU A 213 -19.88 -1.16 14.55
CA LEU A 213 -20.53 -2.42 14.88
C LEU A 213 -19.55 -3.57 14.94
N VAL A 214 -18.69 -3.66 13.92
CA VAL A 214 -17.60 -4.63 13.75
C VAL A 214 -16.48 -3.92 13.02
N SER A 215 -15.24 -4.24 13.32
CA SER A 215 -14.05 -3.75 12.60
C SER A 215 -13.13 -4.88 12.16
N SER A 216 -12.17 -4.59 11.31
CA SER A 216 -11.14 -5.53 10.87
C SER A 216 -10.31 -6.10 12.04
N LYS A 217 -10.32 -5.44 13.20
CA LYS A 217 -9.65 -5.92 14.40
C LYS A 217 -10.18 -7.27 14.91
N GLU A 218 -11.47 -7.55 14.72
CA GLU A 218 -12.12 -8.81 15.08
C GLU A 218 -11.85 -9.91 14.06
N TYR A 219 -11.33 -9.55 12.88
CA TYR A 219 -11.06 -10.44 11.74
C TYR A 219 -9.60 -10.31 11.25
N PRO A 220 -8.61 -10.80 12.03
CA PRO A 220 -7.21 -10.68 11.69
C PRO A 220 -6.89 -11.24 10.31
N ARG A 221 -6.02 -10.55 9.56
CA ARG A 221 -5.53 -10.92 8.21
C ARG A 221 -6.57 -10.96 7.10
N ILE A 222 -7.80 -10.48 7.36
CA ILE A 222 -8.84 -10.44 6.34
C ILE A 222 -8.58 -9.33 5.30
N ILE A 223 -8.00 -8.21 5.73
CA ILE A 223 -7.61 -7.09 4.87
C ILE A 223 -6.12 -6.85 5.04
N MET A 224 -5.37 -7.10 3.98
CA MET A 224 -3.91 -6.98 3.95
C MET A 224 -3.49 -6.23 2.71
N ASP A 225 -2.70 -5.17 2.88
CA ASP A 225 -2.15 -4.41 1.78
C ASP A 225 -0.80 -4.93 1.35
N SER A 226 -0.59 -5.00 0.06
CA SER A 226 0.60 -5.61 -0.52
C SER A 226 1.33 -4.70 -1.48
N LEU A 227 2.65 -4.85 -1.55
CA LEU A 227 3.44 -4.42 -2.68
C LEU A 227 3.23 -5.41 -3.82
N THR A 228 2.45 -5.00 -4.81
CA THR A 228 2.33 -5.75 -6.06
C THR A 228 3.21 -5.17 -7.15
N VAL A 229 3.70 -6.05 -8.01
CA VAL A 229 4.52 -5.68 -9.16
C VAL A 229 4.00 -6.34 -10.43
N SER A 230 4.23 -5.73 -11.58
CA SER A 230 3.93 -6.37 -12.86
C SER A 230 4.84 -7.59 -13.06
N LYS A 231 4.31 -8.65 -13.69
CA LYS A 231 5.11 -9.84 -14.01
C LYS A 231 6.38 -9.49 -14.78
N ALA A 232 6.26 -8.61 -15.79
CA ALA A 232 7.40 -8.19 -16.59
C ALA A 232 8.48 -7.51 -15.73
N PHE A 233 8.09 -6.61 -14.83
CA PHE A 233 9.05 -5.93 -13.95
C PHE A 233 9.70 -6.92 -12.97
N TYR A 234 8.94 -7.85 -12.41
CA TYR A 234 9.44 -8.90 -11.52
C TYR A 234 10.51 -9.77 -12.18
N GLU A 235 10.25 -10.21 -13.43
CA GLU A 235 11.16 -11.10 -14.17
C GLU A 235 12.38 -10.38 -14.73
N GLU A 236 12.23 -9.12 -15.19
CA GLU A 236 13.28 -8.37 -15.86
C GLU A 236 14.14 -7.53 -14.91
N ASN A 237 13.63 -7.18 -13.72
CA ASN A 237 14.30 -6.30 -12.75
C ASN A 237 14.16 -6.82 -11.30
N PRO A 238 14.51 -8.08 -11.00
CA PRO A 238 14.36 -8.65 -9.66
C PRO A 238 15.14 -7.86 -8.60
N GLU A 239 16.25 -7.23 -8.97
CA GLU A 239 17.02 -6.37 -8.07
C GLU A 239 16.25 -5.12 -7.64
N CYS A 240 15.37 -4.58 -8.50
CA CYS A 240 14.52 -3.45 -8.13
C CYS A 240 13.39 -3.86 -7.17
N VAL A 241 12.87 -5.06 -7.34
CA VAL A 241 11.86 -5.62 -6.43
C VAL A 241 12.45 -5.81 -5.03
N GLU A 242 13.66 -6.40 -4.94
CA GLU A 242 14.37 -6.53 -3.65
C GLU A 242 14.75 -5.16 -3.07
N ALA A 243 15.11 -4.19 -3.89
CA ALA A 243 15.38 -2.83 -3.47
C ALA A 243 14.14 -2.16 -2.84
N LEU A 244 12.95 -2.32 -3.46
CA LEU A 244 11.68 -1.84 -2.91
C LEU A 244 11.37 -2.46 -1.54
N LYS A 245 11.50 -3.79 -1.43
CA LYS A 245 11.30 -4.51 -0.16
C LYS A 245 12.23 -4.01 0.94
N ASN A 246 13.50 -3.83 0.62
CA ASN A 246 14.48 -3.33 1.60
C ASN A 246 14.22 -1.87 1.99
N ALA A 247 13.85 -1.01 1.05
CA ALA A 247 13.52 0.39 1.32
C ALA A 247 12.28 0.51 2.23
N TRP A 248 11.27 -0.31 2.00
CA TRP A 248 10.11 -0.42 2.89
C TRP A 248 10.50 -0.86 4.29
N CYS A 249 11.26 -1.94 4.43
CA CYS A 249 11.69 -2.44 5.73
C CYS A 249 12.50 -1.39 6.50
N ASP A 250 13.42 -0.68 5.83
CA ASP A 250 14.17 0.41 6.44
C ASP A 250 13.26 1.57 6.88
N ALA A 251 12.18 1.85 6.13
CA ALA A 251 11.20 2.87 6.51
C ALA A 251 10.43 2.46 7.78
N ILE A 252 10.05 1.18 7.89
CA ILE A 252 9.39 0.65 9.09
C ILE A 252 10.34 0.66 10.30
N ASP A 253 11.60 0.29 10.13
CA ASP A 253 12.60 0.37 11.19
C ASP A 253 12.81 1.83 11.63
N TYR A 254 12.89 2.76 10.67
CA TYR A 254 12.99 4.18 10.95
C TYR A 254 11.76 4.71 11.72
N TYR A 255 10.55 4.30 11.34
CA TYR A 255 9.31 4.64 12.05
C TYR A 255 9.34 4.16 13.51
N LYS A 256 9.79 2.92 13.75
CA LYS A 256 9.92 2.37 15.12
C LYS A 256 10.90 3.18 15.98
N GLU A 257 11.99 3.67 15.37
CA GLU A 257 13.03 4.44 16.07
C GLU A 257 12.69 5.94 16.22
N ASN A 258 11.97 6.53 15.25
CA ASN A 258 11.70 7.96 15.15
C ASN A 258 10.21 8.25 14.91
N PRO A 259 9.29 7.82 15.80
CA PRO A 259 7.85 7.83 15.52
C PRO A 259 7.29 9.24 15.27
N GLU A 260 7.68 10.25 16.01
CA GLU A 260 7.12 11.60 15.86
C GLU A 260 7.48 12.23 14.51
N GLU A 261 8.75 12.16 14.10
CA GLU A 261 9.20 12.66 12.80
C GLU A 261 8.57 11.87 11.64
N SER A 262 8.47 10.56 11.80
CA SER A 262 7.84 9.68 10.81
C SER A 262 6.37 10.02 10.59
N ILE A 263 5.63 10.30 11.67
CA ILE A 263 4.23 10.71 11.58
C ILE A 263 4.08 12.02 10.81
N GLU A 264 4.99 13.00 11.03
CA GLU A 264 4.98 14.26 10.28
C GLU A 264 5.24 14.04 8.79
N ILE A 265 6.19 13.15 8.45
CA ILE A 265 6.50 12.78 7.05
C ILE A 265 5.30 12.09 6.40
N MET A 266 4.75 11.09 7.06
CA MET A 266 3.60 10.32 6.58
C MET A 266 2.36 11.20 6.37
N ALA A 267 2.04 12.06 7.33
CA ALA A 267 0.92 12.99 7.23
C ALA A 267 1.08 13.93 6.04
N LYS A 268 2.28 14.51 5.87
CA LYS A 268 2.61 15.37 4.71
C LYS A 268 2.45 14.62 3.39
N GLY A 269 2.91 13.37 3.33
CA GLY A 269 2.87 12.53 2.12
C GLY A 269 1.46 12.20 1.65
N LEU A 270 0.54 11.95 2.59
CA LEU A 270 -0.86 11.67 2.31
C LEU A 270 -1.78 12.91 2.31
N ASP A 271 -1.22 14.13 2.41
CA ASP A 271 -1.98 15.39 2.52
C ASP A 271 -2.96 15.41 3.70
N LEU A 272 -2.54 14.83 4.83
CA LEU A 272 -3.30 14.75 6.08
C LEU A 272 -2.71 15.68 7.14
N THR A 273 -3.51 15.99 8.18
CA THR A 273 -2.97 16.61 9.39
C THR A 273 -2.23 15.55 10.24
N VAL A 274 -1.27 16.00 11.05
CA VAL A 274 -0.58 15.12 12.02
C VAL A 274 -1.57 14.50 13.02
N GLU A 275 -2.64 15.23 13.37
CA GLU A 275 -3.69 14.76 14.28
C GLU A 275 -4.50 13.64 13.64
N ASP A 276 -4.91 13.80 12.38
CA ASP A 276 -5.63 12.77 11.63
C ASP A 276 -4.76 11.51 11.47
N MET A 277 -3.50 11.69 11.07
CA MET A 277 -2.55 10.57 10.95
C MET A 277 -2.43 9.81 12.28
N LYS A 278 -2.23 10.51 13.41
CA LYS A 278 -2.17 9.88 14.74
C LYS A 278 -3.46 9.16 15.12
N GLY A 279 -4.59 9.65 14.66
CA GLY A 279 -5.91 9.04 14.89
C GLY A 279 -6.09 7.72 14.14
N MET A 280 -5.54 7.60 12.94
CA MET A 280 -5.68 6.43 12.07
C MET A 280 -4.65 5.32 12.34
N LEU A 281 -3.43 5.67 12.79
CA LEU A 281 -2.35 4.70 13.02
C LEU A 281 -2.73 3.51 13.93
N PRO A 282 -3.57 3.65 14.97
CA PRO A 282 -4.02 2.49 15.75
C PRO A 282 -4.84 1.46 14.98
N GLY A 283 -5.39 1.84 13.83
CA GLY A 283 -6.18 0.99 12.95
C GLY A 283 -5.36 0.17 11.94
N VAL A 284 -4.03 0.26 11.99
CA VAL A 284 -3.12 -0.45 11.06
C VAL A 284 -1.96 -1.09 11.80
N THR A 285 -1.55 -2.27 11.34
CA THR A 285 -0.33 -2.95 11.80
C THR A 285 0.64 -3.06 10.63
N PHE A 286 1.69 -2.24 10.63
CA PHE A 286 2.73 -2.30 9.60
C PHE A 286 3.54 -3.59 9.69
N MET A 287 3.84 -4.19 8.55
CA MET A 287 4.69 -5.37 8.43
C MET A 287 6.09 -4.98 7.98
N GLY A 288 7.05 -5.13 8.88
CA GLY A 288 8.47 -4.95 8.61
C GLY A 288 9.14 -6.21 8.10
N ARG A 289 10.46 -6.31 8.30
CA ARG A 289 11.27 -7.41 7.79
C ARG A 289 10.92 -8.75 8.43
N GLU A 290 10.89 -8.81 9.77
CA GLU A 290 10.66 -10.05 10.51
C GLU A 290 9.24 -10.59 10.23
N GLU A 291 8.24 -9.71 10.23
CA GLU A 291 6.85 -10.05 9.97
C GLU A 291 6.67 -10.61 8.55
N ASN A 292 7.32 -9.98 7.55
CA ASN A 292 7.27 -10.47 6.17
C ASN A 292 8.04 -11.79 5.98
N GLU A 293 9.22 -11.95 6.59
CA GLU A 293 10.00 -13.19 6.53
C GLU A 293 9.20 -14.38 7.09
N ASP A 294 8.49 -14.19 8.21
CA ASP A 294 7.61 -15.21 8.78
C ASP A 294 6.38 -15.46 7.90
N PHE A 295 5.74 -14.41 7.42
CA PHE A 295 4.50 -14.53 6.64
C PHE A 295 4.72 -15.19 5.27
N PHE A 296 5.87 -14.96 4.62
CA PHE A 296 6.25 -15.63 3.37
C PHE A 296 6.88 -17.00 3.56
N ASN A 297 7.05 -17.47 4.80
CA ASN A 297 7.49 -18.82 5.08
C ASN A 297 6.32 -19.81 4.93
N LYS A 298 6.41 -20.72 3.97
CA LYS A 298 5.37 -21.74 3.68
C LYS A 298 5.05 -22.69 4.85
N ASP A 299 5.97 -22.79 5.82
CA ASP A 299 5.80 -23.65 7.00
C ASP A 299 5.16 -22.90 8.19
N SER A 300 4.96 -21.58 8.07
CA SER A 300 4.31 -20.76 9.10
C SER A 300 2.80 -20.95 9.08
N GLU A 301 2.19 -20.97 10.25
CA GLU A 301 0.73 -21.01 10.40
C GLU A 301 0.11 -19.71 9.85
N ASN A 302 -0.90 -19.84 9.00
CA ASN A 302 -1.54 -18.74 8.28
C ASN A 302 -0.52 -17.91 7.45
N SER A 303 0.30 -18.59 6.69
CA SER A 303 1.23 -17.97 5.74
C SER A 303 0.50 -17.15 4.68
N VAL A 304 1.24 -16.29 3.94
CA VAL A 304 0.67 -15.53 2.81
C VAL A 304 0.00 -16.45 1.78
N TYR A 305 0.49 -17.69 1.66
CA TYR A 305 -0.09 -18.68 0.75
C TYR A 305 -1.44 -19.19 1.23
N ASP A 306 -1.57 -19.46 2.54
CA ASP A 306 -2.83 -19.89 3.14
C ASP A 306 -3.89 -18.78 3.02
N VAL A 307 -3.51 -17.55 3.39
CA VAL A 307 -4.41 -16.39 3.31
C VAL A 307 -4.83 -16.11 1.86
N ALA A 308 -3.92 -16.19 0.89
CA ALA A 308 -4.27 -16.03 -0.52
C ALA A 308 -5.19 -17.15 -1.03
N GLN A 309 -5.02 -18.38 -0.54
CA GLN A 309 -5.89 -19.49 -0.89
C GLN A 309 -7.30 -19.28 -0.32
N ASP A 310 -7.41 -18.86 0.94
CA ASP A 310 -8.71 -18.54 1.57
C ASP A 310 -9.45 -17.43 0.79
N MET A 311 -8.72 -16.42 0.31
CA MET A 311 -9.28 -15.37 -0.54
C MET A 311 -9.73 -15.91 -1.92
N ALA A 312 -8.95 -16.81 -2.53
CA ALA A 312 -9.32 -17.46 -3.78
C ALA A 312 -10.58 -18.33 -3.60
N ASP A 313 -10.60 -19.15 -2.56
CA ASP A 313 -11.75 -20.02 -2.23
C ASP A 313 -13.03 -19.20 -2.01
N PHE A 314 -12.91 -18.04 -1.37
CA PHE A 314 -14.03 -17.10 -1.21
C PHE A 314 -14.53 -16.57 -2.57
N TRP A 315 -13.63 -16.09 -3.45
CA TRP A 315 -14.01 -15.57 -4.76
C TRP A 315 -14.60 -16.66 -5.66
N GLU A 316 -14.16 -17.91 -5.51
CA GLU A 316 -14.76 -19.09 -6.16
C GLU A 316 -16.18 -19.36 -5.65
N GLU A 317 -16.37 -19.37 -4.32
CA GLU A 317 -17.66 -19.65 -3.68
C GLU A 317 -18.77 -18.67 -4.13
N ILE A 318 -18.43 -17.39 -4.25
CA ILE A 318 -19.40 -16.38 -4.74
C ILE A 318 -19.46 -16.27 -6.27
N GLY A 319 -18.72 -17.13 -6.99
CA GLY A 319 -18.75 -17.21 -8.45
C GLY A 319 -18.06 -16.07 -9.18
N SER A 320 -17.18 -15.34 -8.52
CA SER A 320 -16.42 -14.24 -9.14
C SER A 320 -15.23 -14.72 -9.95
N ILE A 321 -14.71 -15.91 -9.64
CA ILE A 321 -13.62 -16.58 -10.38
C ILE A 321 -13.98 -18.04 -10.63
N SER A 322 -13.24 -18.72 -11.52
CA SER A 322 -13.41 -20.13 -11.82
C SER A 322 -12.80 -21.01 -10.73
N GLU A 323 -13.39 -22.17 -10.46
CA GLU A 323 -12.90 -23.15 -9.49
C GLU A 323 -11.45 -23.63 -9.81
N GLY A 324 -10.66 -23.85 -8.77
CA GLY A 324 -9.34 -24.46 -8.85
C GLY A 324 -8.22 -23.52 -9.28
N LEU A 325 -8.29 -22.25 -8.89
CA LEU A 325 -7.25 -21.27 -9.15
C LEU A 325 -5.91 -21.70 -8.51
N ASP A 326 -4.88 -21.87 -9.33
CA ASP A 326 -3.51 -22.03 -8.83
C ASP A 326 -2.90 -20.64 -8.52
N ILE A 327 -2.78 -20.35 -7.23
CA ILE A 327 -2.24 -19.08 -6.72
C ILE A 327 -0.71 -19.05 -6.64
N SER A 328 0.00 -20.17 -6.90
CA SER A 328 1.47 -20.26 -6.76
C SER A 328 2.18 -19.19 -7.58
N GLY A 329 1.64 -18.89 -8.76
CA GLY A 329 2.15 -17.85 -9.63
C GLY A 329 2.03 -16.42 -9.10
N LEU A 330 1.34 -16.16 -7.99
CA LEU A 330 1.33 -14.85 -7.33
C LEU A 330 2.66 -14.50 -6.65
N PHE A 331 3.43 -15.50 -6.25
CA PHE A 331 4.60 -15.35 -5.37
C PHE A 331 5.92 -15.79 -6.02
N GLU A 332 5.87 -16.56 -7.10
CA GLU A 332 7.05 -17.16 -7.77
C GLU A 332 7.32 -16.55 -9.15
#